data_514410a71899ae63c3f16b45edb59763
#
_entry.id   514410a71899ae63c3f16b45edb59763
#
_cell.length_a   1.000
_cell.length_b   1.000
_cell.length_c   1.000
_cell.angle_alpha   90.00
_cell.angle_beta   90.00
_cell.angle_gamma   90.00
#
_symmetry.space_group_name_H-M   'P 1'
#
loop_
_entity.id
_entity.type
_entity.pdbx_description
1 polymer ?
#
loop_
_entity_poly.entity_id
_entity_poly.type
_entity_poly.pdbx_seq_one_letter_code
_entity_poly.pdbx_strand_id
1 'polypeptide(L)' 'MDNVKIGDTIKIIKMEGEPQYTNREGVVTHIDDAGQIHGTWGGCAIIPEVDEIIIILKS' A
#
# COMPACT_ATOMS: atom_id res chain seq x y z
N MET A 1 0.20 -1.87 10.45
CA MET A 1 0.98 -1.30 9.33
C MET A 1 1.56 0.02 9.80
N ASP A 2 2.79 -0.01 10.16
CA ASP A 2 3.36 1.06 10.91
C ASP A 2 4.25 1.95 10.06
N ASN A 3 4.09 3.25 10.25
CA ASN A 3 5.06 4.22 9.73
C ASN A 3 5.21 4.30 8.22
N VAL A 4 4.18 3.89 7.48
CA VAL A 4 4.18 4.09 6.03
C VAL A 4 4.06 5.58 5.73
N LYS A 5 4.90 6.07 4.84
CA LYS A 5 4.93 7.47 4.47
C LYS A 5 4.93 7.63 2.96
N ILE A 6 4.47 8.78 2.51
CA ILE A 6 4.56 9.13 1.09
C ILE A 6 6.03 9.05 0.66
N GLY A 7 6.27 8.39 -0.47
CA GLY A 7 7.60 8.15 -0.99
C GLY A 7 8.19 6.79 -0.67
N ASP A 8 7.61 6.08 0.30
CA ASP A 8 8.05 4.71 0.60
C ASP A 8 7.70 3.77 -0.55
N THR A 9 8.57 2.81 -0.81
CA THR A 9 8.29 1.72 -1.75
C THR A 9 7.79 0.54 -0.94
N ILE A 10 6.62 0.00 -1.34
CA ILE A 10 6.00 -1.10 -0.62
C ILE A 10 5.73 -2.27 -1.56
N LYS A 11 5.57 -3.45 -0.96
CA LYS A 11 5.09 -4.64 -1.65
C LYS A 11 3.80 -5.10 -1.00
N ILE A 12 2.80 -5.37 -1.83
CA ILE A 12 1.51 -5.87 -1.35
C ILE A 12 1.63 -7.37 -1.10
N ILE A 13 1.42 -7.78 0.14
CA ILE A 13 1.42 -9.18 0.51
C ILE A 13 0.03 -9.76 0.36
N LYS A 14 -0.99 -9.01 0.76
CA LYS A 14 -2.38 -9.43 0.63
C LYS A 14 -3.27 -8.20 0.54
N MET A 15 -4.14 -8.16 -0.46
CA MET A 15 -5.14 -7.11 -0.58
C MET A 15 -6.52 -7.75 -0.54
N GLU A 16 -7.25 -7.49 0.53
CA GLU A 16 -8.58 -8.06 0.76
C GLU A 16 -9.53 -7.63 -0.35
N GLY A 17 -10.22 -8.60 -0.96
CA GLY A 17 -11.14 -8.31 -2.04
C GLY A 17 -10.48 -8.10 -3.41
N GLU A 18 -9.16 -7.98 -3.47
CA GLU A 18 -8.42 -7.70 -4.71
C GLU A 18 -7.16 -8.55 -4.80
N PRO A 19 -7.30 -9.89 -4.85
CA PRO A 19 -6.12 -10.77 -4.76
C PRO A 19 -5.16 -10.63 -5.94
N GLN A 20 -5.60 -10.07 -7.06
CA GLN A 20 -4.72 -9.86 -8.20
C GLN A 20 -3.61 -8.85 -7.91
N TYR A 21 -3.73 -8.07 -6.85
CA TYR A 21 -2.70 -7.11 -6.44
C TYR A 21 -1.56 -7.75 -5.65
N THR A 22 -1.71 -9.01 -5.25
CA THR A 22 -0.68 -9.72 -4.48
C THR A 22 0.66 -9.68 -5.20
N ASN A 23 1.71 -9.36 -4.46
CA ASN A 23 3.09 -9.24 -4.94
C ASN A 23 3.38 -8.00 -5.80
N ARG A 24 2.41 -7.12 -6.00
CA ARG A 24 2.71 -5.86 -6.67
C ARG A 24 3.53 -4.97 -5.76
N GLU A 25 4.42 -4.21 -6.37
CA GLU A 25 5.23 -3.21 -5.69
C GLU A 25 4.90 -1.83 -6.23
N GLY A 26 5.11 -0.82 -5.42
CA GLY A 26 4.89 0.53 -5.85
C GLY A 26 5.29 1.55 -4.80
N VAL A 27 5.22 2.81 -5.20
CA VAL A 27 5.59 3.93 -4.34
C VAL A 27 4.32 4.59 -3.82
N VAL A 28 4.30 4.87 -2.53
CA VAL A 28 3.18 5.57 -1.90
C VAL A 28 3.18 7.02 -2.36
N THR A 29 2.05 7.46 -2.93
CA THR A 29 1.90 8.82 -3.44
C THR A 29 0.97 9.68 -2.60
N HIS A 30 0.05 9.07 -1.85
CA HIS A 30 -0.94 9.81 -1.08
C HIS A 30 -1.52 8.94 0.02
N ILE A 31 -1.79 9.53 1.17
CA ILE A 31 -2.53 8.88 2.25
C ILE A 31 -3.72 9.79 2.53
N ASP A 32 -4.93 9.27 2.35
CA ASP A 32 -6.12 10.09 2.46
C ASP A 32 -6.61 10.23 3.91
N ASP A 33 -7.67 11.02 4.09
CA ASP A 33 -8.17 11.33 5.43
C ASP A 33 -8.73 10.11 6.16
N ALA A 34 -9.12 9.07 5.42
CA ALA A 34 -9.58 7.82 6.02
C ALA A 34 -8.42 6.88 6.37
N GLY A 35 -7.18 7.28 6.07
CA GLY A 35 -6.00 6.47 6.33
C GLY A 35 -5.72 5.45 5.26
N GLN A 36 -6.42 5.52 4.13
CA GLN A 36 -6.16 4.61 3.02
C GLN A 36 -4.96 5.08 2.21
N ILE A 37 -4.16 4.14 1.75
CA ILE A 37 -2.87 4.40 1.14
C ILE A 37 -2.96 4.22 -0.37
N HIS A 38 -2.58 5.25 -1.11
CA HIS A 38 -2.60 5.28 -2.57
C HIS A 38 -1.18 5.29 -3.11
N GLY A 39 -1.00 4.72 -4.28
CA GLY A 39 0.32 4.69 -4.88
C GLY A 39 0.31 4.15 -6.30
N THR A 40 1.50 3.80 -6.78
CA THR A 40 1.71 3.45 -8.19
C THR A 40 1.36 2.00 -8.54
N TRP A 41 0.90 1.21 -7.59
CA TRP A 41 0.56 -0.20 -7.84
C TRP A 41 -0.74 -0.39 -8.63
N GLY A 42 -1.58 0.65 -8.72
CA GLY A 42 -2.84 0.59 -9.45
C GLY A 42 -3.90 1.45 -8.79
N GLY A 43 -5.15 1.28 -9.22
CA GLY A 43 -6.24 2.15 -8.80
C GLY A 43 -6.85 1.83 -7.45
N CYS A 44 -6.47 0.75 -6.79
CA CYS A 44 -7.05 0.37 -5.50
C CYS A 44 -6.21 0.88 -4.35
N ALA A 45 -6.84 1.58 -3.40
CA ALA A 45 -6.17 2.02 -2.19
C ALA A 45 -5.97 0.84 -1.24
N ILE A 46 -4.86 0.86 -0.50
CA ILE A 46 -4.60 -0.11 0.55
C ILE A 46 -5.35 0.31 1.81
N ILE A 47 -6.07 -0.61 2.41
CA ILE A 47 -6.83 -0.39 3.64
C ILE A 47 -6.06 -1.05 4.78
N PRO A 48 -5.39 -0.26 5.65
CA PRO A 48 -4.47 -0.83 6.67
C PRO A 48 -5.10 -1.86 7.60
N GLU A 49 -6.40 -1.75 7.85
CA GLU A 49 -7.08 -2.65 8.78
C GLU A 49 -7.23 -4.07 8.25
N VAL A 50 -7.23 -4.25 6.91
CA VAL A 50 -7.52 -5.55 6.31
C VAL A 50 -6.46 -6.02 5.33
N ASP A 51 -5.61 -5.12 4.84
CA ASP A 51 -4.60 -5.45 3.83
C ASP A 51 -3.23 -5.56 4.49
N GLU A 52 -2.36 -6.39 3.90
CA GLU A 52 -0.99 -6.55 4.39
C GLU A 52 0.00 -6.03 3.35
N ILE A 53 0.93 -5.23 3.81
CA ILE A 53 2.05 -4.77 2.99
C ILE A 53 3.33 -4.83 3.79
N ILE A 54 4.46 -4.79 3.08
CA ILE A 54 5.76 -4.56 3.70
C ILE A 54 6.41 -3.36 3.04
N ILE A 55 7.22 -2.65 3.80
CA ILE A 55 8.03 -1.54 3.27
C ILE A 55 9.34 -2.14 2.77
N ILE A 56 9.60 -1.98 1.47
CA ILE A 56 10.82 -2.49 0.87
C ILE A 56 11.92 -1.44 0.96
N LEU A 57 11.56 -0.18 0.74
CA LEU A 57 12.52 0.92 0.73
C LEU A 57 11.85 2.15 1.32
N LYS A 58 12.41 2.67 2.39
CA LYS A 58 11.92 3.89 3.01
C LYS A 58 12.43 5.11 2.26
N SER A 59 11.56 6.09 2.14
CA SER A 59 11.95 7.34 1.48
C SER A 59 12.88 8.19 2.35
#